data_4b71e534f533265f7cbd33efa0ec3326
#
_entry.id   4b71e534f533265f7cbd33efa0ec3326
#
_cell.length_a   1.000
_cell.length_b   1.000
_cell.length_c   1.000
_cell.angle_alpha   90.00
_cell.angle_beta   90.00
_cell.angle_gamma   90.00
#
_symmetry.space_group_name_H-M   'P 1'
#
loop_
_entity.id
_entity.type
_entity.pdbx_description
1 polymer ?
#
loop_
_entity_poly.entity_id
_entity_poly.type
_entity_poly.pdbx_seq_one_letter_code
_entity_poly.pdbx_strand_id
1 'polypeptide(L)'
;MTPGNTYRNQPIAGALFVLGASFVFAMVGTLVKVVSTSLNNEMVVFFRNVCSLIFILPWLAYSRPSGGIKTTCLRLHLLRSASGLGAMYCFFYAIAQLRLSEAFLLFSTSPIFIPLIAYMWIREEVTYSSRWAIIAGFIGIVLILKPGYGIFRPAMLVALAGGFLAALAMVSIRRMSFSEPAIRIVFYFTIFSTVISAGPLSWSWRSPMPGIWWLLILIGLLAAVGQFFLTKGYSMAPAAQVGPLTYGNVVFATIIGWVFWGETMDYLTWVGAFLVCMAGIITTRRTGAHVLVDASVGKTPER
;
A
#
# COMPACT_ATOMS: atom_id res chain seq x y z
N MET A 1 29.68 -8.59 -21.03
CA MET A 1 28.74 -9.61 -20.56
C MET A 1 28.27 -9.18 -19.19
N THR A 2 27.11 -8.53 -19.08
CA THR A 2 26.45 -8.20 -17.81
C THR A 2 25.77 -9.46 -17.29
N PRO A 3 25.94 -9.85 -16.02
CA PRO A 3 25.27 -11.01 -15.47
C PRO A 3 23.77 -10.72 -15.46
N GLY A 4 23.02 -11.44 -16.30
CA GLY A 4 21.58 -11.38 -16.38
C GLY A 4 20.98 -11.67 -15.01
N ASN A 5 20.33 -10.66 -14.45
CA ASN A 5 19.54 -10.78 -13.24
C ASN A 5 18.28 -11.57 -13.63
N THR A 6 18.37 -12.89 -13.62
CA THR A 6 17.23 -13.80 -13.76
C THR A 6 16.34 -13.59 -12.54
N TYR A 7 15.41 -12.63 -12.64
CA TYR A 7 14.29 -12.53 -11.72
C TYR A 7 13.51 -13.84 -11.80
N ARG A 8 13.81 -14.73 -10.89
CA ARG A 8 13.13 -16.00 -10.75
C ARG A 8 11.68 -15.70 -10.40
N ASN A 9 10.80 -15.81 -11.41
CA ASN A 9 9.37 -15.58 -11.23
C ASN A 9 8.89 -16.62 -10.22
N GLN A 10 8.66 -16.20 -8.97
CA GLN A 10 8.22 -17.07 -7.86
C GLN A 10 6.86 -16.58 -7.37
N PRO A 11 5.79 -16.84 -8.13
CA PRO A 11 4.47 -16.25 -7.86
C PRO A 11 3.91 -16.68 -6.50
N ILE A 12 4.16 -17.92 -6.08
CA ILE A 12 3.70 -18.43 -4.77
C ILE A 12 4.41 -17.69 -3.63
N ALA A 13 5.73 -17.55 -3.70
CA ALA A 13 6.48 -16.82 -2.68
C ALA A 13 6.09 -15.34 -2.66
N GLY A 14 5.92 -14.71 -3.83
CA GLY A 14 5.42 -13.34 -3.94
C GLY A 14 4.03 -13.17 -3.31
N ALA A 15 3.13 -14.13 -3.56
CA ALA A 15 1.79 -14.17 -2.97
C ALA A 15 1.83 -14.27 -1.43
N LEU A 16 2.67 -15.16 -0.89
CA LEU A 16 2.83 -15.32 0.57
C LEU A 16 3.40 -14.04 1.21
N PHE A 17 4.36 -13.38 0.57
CA PHE A 17 4.88 -12.10 1.07
C PHE A 17 3.80 -11.02 1.08
N VAL A 18 2.96 -10.91 0.05
CA VAL A 18 1.87 -9.91 0.02
C VAL A 18 0.78 -10.21 1.04
N LEU A 19 0.39 -11.47 1.22
CA LEU A 19 -0.55 -11.87 2.28
C LEU A 19 0.03 -11.62 3.67
N GLY A 20 1.30 -11.94 3.90
CA GLY A 20 2.01 -11.62 5.14
C GLY A 20 2.07 -10.11 5.39
N ALA A 21 2.33 -9.30 4.36
CA ALA A 21 2.26 -7.85 4.46
C ALA A 21 0.86 -7.37 4.83
N SER A 22 -0.18 -7.96 4.24
CA SER A 22 -1.58 -7.62 4.53
C SER A 22 -1.95 -7.88 5.99
N PHE A 23 -1.53 -9.01 6.53
CA PHE A 23 -1.72 -9.33 7.95
C PHE A 23 -0.98 -8.34 8.86
N VAL A 24 0.31 -8.10 8.58
CA VAL A 24 1.13 -7.17 9.36
C VAL A 24 0.57 -5.74 9.32
N PHE A 25 0.10 -5.27 8.16
CA PHE A 25 -0.52 -3.95 8.07
C PHE A 25 -1.87 -3.85 8.77
N ALA A 26 -2.66 -4.93 8.81
CA ALA A 26 -3.88 -4.96 9.63
C ALA A 26 -3.53 -4.82 11.12
N MET A 27 -2.49 -5.49 11.61
CA MET A 27 -1.97 -5.30 12.97
C MET A 27 -1.49 -3.87 13.22
N VAL A 28 -0.74 -3.28 12.29
CA VAL A 28 -0.34 -1.86 12.37
C VAL A 28 -1.56 -0.95 12.46
N GLY A 29 -2.56 -1.13 11.61
CA GLY A 29 -3.80 -0.33 11.63
C GLY A 29 -4.55 -0.46 12.96
N THR A 30 -4.59 -1.65 13.53
CA THR A 30 -5.14 -1.91 14.87
C THR A 30 -4.44 -1.10 15.95
N LEU A 31 -3.10 -1.17 15.98
CA LEU A 31 -2.30 -0.42 16.94
C LEU A 31 -2.43 1.09 16.74
N VAL A 32 -2.44 1.55 15.48
CA VAL A 32 -2.68 2.96 15.14
C VAL A 32 -4.04 3.41 15.67
N LYS A 33 -5.11 2.62 15.51
CA LYS A 33 -6.44 2.94 16.03
C LYS A 33 -6.43 3.11 17.55
N VAL A 34 -5.73 2.24 18.27
CA VAL A 34 -5.56 2.35 19.72
C VAL A 34 -4.82 3.62 20.11
N VAL A 35 -3.67 3.90 19.48
CA VAL A 35 -2.82 5.04 19.82
C VAL A 35 -3.44 6.38 19.41
N SER A 36 -4.26 6.42 18.35
CA SER A 36 -4.96 7.62 17.85
C SER A 36 -5.97 8.20 18.83
N THR A 37 -6.34 7.46 19.90
CA THR A 37 -7.16 8.00 21.00
C THR A 37 -6.39 8.99 21.88
N SER A 38 -5.07 8.92 21.90
CA SER A 38 -4.19 9.67 22.80
C SER A 38 -3.20 10.57 22.07
N LEU A 39 -2.83 10.25 20.83
CA LEU A 39 -1.85 10.99 20.05
C LEU A 39 -2.44 11.50 18.72
N ASN A 40 -1.92 12.65 18.28
CA ASN A 40 -2.26 13.20 16.98
C ASN A 40 -1.67 12.35 15.84
N ASN A 41 -2.32 12.40 14.67
CA ASN A 41 -1.92 11.66 13.48
C ASN A 41 -0.45 11.90 13.09
N GLU A 42 0.00 13.16 13.16
CA GLU A 42 1.36 13.59 12.82
C GLU A 42 2.41 12.86 13.67
N MET A 43 2.14 12.73 14.96
CA MET A 43 3.02 12.03 15.88
C MET A 43 3.09 10.53 15.57
N VAL A 44 1.94 9.90 15.34
CA VAL A 44 1.88 8.47 15.00
C VAL A 44 2.64 8.20 13.71
N VAL A 45 2.45 9.04 12.68
CA VAL A 45 3.17 8.94 11.40
C VAL A 45 4.67 9.13 11.59
N PHE A 46 5.10 10.15 12.35
CA PHE A 46 6.51 10.40 12.59
C PHE A 46 7.19 9.25 13.32
N PHE A 47 6.66 8.85 14.49
CA PHE A 47 7.26 7.76 15.27
C PHE A 47 7.25 6.43 14.54
N ARG A 48 6.19 6.13 13.78
CA ARG A 48 6.15 4.96 12.88
C ARG A 48 7.32 4.98 11.90
N ASN A 49 7.64 6.14 11.30
CA ASN A 49 8.72 6.25 10.32
C ASN A 49 10.09 6.19 10.99
N VAL A 50 10.30 6.92 12.10
CA VAL A 50 11.57 6.89 12.86
C VAL A 50 11.89 5.48 13.35
N CYS A 51 10.94 4.82 14.02
CA CYS A 51 11.15 3.47 14.50
C CYS A 51 11.39 2.50 13.33
N SER A 52 10.63 2.61 12.23
CA SER A 52 10.91 1.81 11.03
C SER A 52 12.33 2.04 10.49
N LEU A 53 12.79 3.29 10.47
CA LEU A 53 14.16 3.61 10.02
C LEU A 53 15.22 2.94 10.90
N ILE A 54 15.05 3.00 12.22
CA ILE A 54 15.94 2.35 13.18
C ILE A 54 16.04 0.84 12.91
N PHE A 55 14.92 0.17 12.60
CA PHE A 55 14.90 -1.26 12.30
C PHE A 55 15.45 -1.59 10.90
N ILE A 56 15.28 -0.71 9.92
CA ILE A 56 15.74 -0.93 8.53
C ILE A 56 17.25 -0.71 8.41
N LEU A 57 17.86 0.21 9.17
CA LEU A 57 19.29 0.51 9.08
C LEU A 57 20.21 -0.71 9.33
N PRO A 58 20.07 -1.49 10.42
CA PRO A 58 20.86 -2.70 10.63
C PRO A 58 20.66 -3.73 9.50
N TRP A 59 19.42 -3.86 9.02
CA TRP A 59 19.11 -4.77 7.95
C TRP A 59 19.74 -4.36 6.62
N LEU A 60 19.73 -3.06 6.30
CA LEU A 60 20.41 -2.52 5.13
C LEU A 60 21.94 -2.78 5.20
N ALA A 61 22.54 -2.57 6.37
CA ALA A 61 23.96 -2.85 6.62
C ALA A 61 24.30 -4.33 6.42
N TYR A 62 23.43 -5.23 6.89
CA TYR A 62 23.60 -6.67 6.73
C TYR A 62 23.40 -7.13 5.28
N SER A 63 22.37 -6.62 4.59
CA SER A 63 21.98 -7.05 3.24
C SER A 63 22.97 -6.63 2.15
N ARG A 64 23.81 -5.64 2.39
CA ARG A 64 24.83 -5.10 1.47
C ARG A 64 24.36 -5.09 0.01
N PRO A 65 23.29 -4.34 -0.34
CA PRO A 65 22.74 -4.38 -1.68
C PRO A 65 23.81 -4.01 -2.71
N SER A 66 23.79 -4.67 -3.86
CA SER A 66 24.71 -4.37 -4.97
C SER A 66 24.65 -2.88 -5.33
N GLY A 67 25.80 -2.20 -5.37
CA GLY A 67 25.88 -0.74 -5.57
C GLY A 67 25.58 0.11 -4.32
N GLY A 68 25.46 -0.49 -3.13
CA GLY A 68 25.24 0.22 -1.87
C GLY A 68 23.91 0.98 -1.84
N ILE A 69 23.94 2.17 -1.25
CA ILE A 69 22.74 3.05 -1.17
C ILE A 69 22.61 4.03 -2.36
N LYS A 70 23.59 4.06 -3.29
CA LYS A 70 23.54 4.96 -4.44
C LYS A 70 22.37 4.62 -5.36
N THR A 71 21.63 5.63 -5.82
CA THR A 71 20.50 5.49 -6.74
C THR A 71 20.67 6.41 -7.95
N THR A 72 20.19 5.97 -9.09
CA THR A 72 20.06 6.79 -10.32
C THR A 72 18.63 7.34 -10.50
N CYS A 73 17.67 6.88 -9.67
CA CYS A 73 16.24 7.15 -9.81
C CYS A 73 15.69 8.03 -8.68
N LEU A 74 16.47 9.02 -8.19
CA LEU A 74 16.11 9.85 -7.02
C LEU A 74 14.72 10.49 -7.14
N ARG A 75 14.35 10.98 -8.34
CA ARG A 75 13.02 11.58 -8.59
C ARG A 75 11.88 10.58 -8.34
N LEU A 76 12.07 9.31 -8.71
CA LEU A 76 11.07 8.25 -8.45
C LEU A 76 11.01 7.90 -6.96
N HIS A 77 12.13 7.90 -6.26
CA HIS A 77 12.16 7.73 -4.80
C HIS A 77 11.42 8.87 -4.08
N LEU A 78 11.61 10.12 -4.51
CA LEU A 78 10.90 11.27 -3.96
C LEU A 78 9.38 11.17 -4.22
N LEU A 79 8.98 10.87 -5.46
CA LEU A 79 7.57 10.68 -5.81
C LEU A 79 6.94 9.53 -5.01
N ARG A 80 7.63 8.37 -4.90
CA ARG A 80 7.22 7.23 -4.09
C ARG A 80 7.06 7.62 -2.62
N SER A 81 7.99 8.43 -2.10
CA SER A 81 7.96 8.83 -0.70
C SER A 81 6.87 9.85 -0.43
N ALA A 82 6.70 10.85 -1.29
CA ALA A 82 5.64 11.85 -1.15
C ALA A 82 4.25 11.21 -1.26
N SER A 83 4.01 10.40 -2.29
CA SER A 83 2.73 9.70 -2.47
C SER A 83 2.47 8.67 -1.35
N GLY A 84 3.49 7.89 -0.96
CA GLY A 84 3.35 6.91 0.11
C GLY A 84 3.16 7.53 1.49
N LEU A 85 3.84 8.63 1.78
CA LEU A 85 3.65 9.38 3.04
C LEU A 85 2.28 10.05 3.06
N GLY A 86 1.86 10.69 1.97
CA GLY A 86 0.51 11.25 1.84
C GLY A 86 -0.57 10.20 2.01
N ALA A 87 -0.42 9.04 1.37
CA ALA A 87 -1.31 7.89 1.55
C ALA A 87 -1.39 7.46 3.02
N MET A 88 -0.25 7.43 3.72
CA MET A 88 -0.18 7.06 5.14
C MET A 88 -0.89 8.06 6.05
N TYR A 89 -0.69 9.37 5.82
CA TYR A 89 -1.42 10.41 6.57
C TYR A 89 -2.93 10.28 6.39
N CYS A 90 -3.38 10.12 5.14
CA CYS A 90 -4.79 9.91 4.82
C CYS A 90 -5.35 8.65 5.50
N PHE A 91 -4.61 7.56 5.44
CA PHE A 91 -5.05 6.28 5.98
C PHE A 91 -5.12 6.28 7.51
N PHE A 92 -4.09 6.80 8.20
CA PHE A 92 -4.10 6.86 9.66
C PHE A 92 -5.15 7.82 10.20
N TYR A 93 -5.36 8.95 9.50
CA TYR A 93 -6.47 9.83 9.81
C TYR A 93 -7.83 9.11 9.67
N ALA A 94 -8.00 8.35 8.58
CA ALA A 94 -9.23 7.59 8.37
C ALA A 94 -9.44 6.51 9.44
N ILE A 95 -8.39 5.78 9.84
CA ILE A 95 -8.46 4.78 10.93
C ILE A 95 -8.91 5.42 12.25
N ALA A 96 -8.45 6.63 12.54
CA ALA A 96 -8.83 7.34 13.77
C ALA A 96 -10.31 7.77 13.78
N GLN A 97 -10.91 8.00 12.61
CA GLN A 97 -12.25 8.58 12.46
C GLN A 97 -13.34 7.57 12.03
N LEU A 98 -12.94 6.46 11.40
CA LEU A 98 -13.84 5.46 10.82
C LEU A 98 -13.73 4.12 11.57
N ARG A 99 -14.62 3.18 11.21
CA ARG A 99 -14.43 1.77 11.56
C ARG A 99 -13.16 1.25 10.89
N LEU A 100 -12.46 0.34 11.54
CA LEU A 100 -11.20 -0.20 11.02
C LEU A 100 -11.41 -0.82 9.64
N SER A 101 -12.45 -1.65 9.50
CA SER A 101 -12.84 -2.30 8.26
C SER A 101 -13.17 -1.30 7.13
N GLU A 102 -13.90 -0.21 7.41
CA GLU A 102 -14.27 0.82 6.43
C GLU A 102 -13.02 1.57 5.95
N ALA A 103 -12.11 1.96 6.85
CA ALA A 103 -10.87 2.63 6.50
C ALA A 103 -9.99 1.76 5.59
N PHE A 104 -9.83 0.46 5.92
CA PHE A 104 -9.08 -0.48 5.08
C PHE A 104 -9.77 -0.72 3.74
N LEU A 105 -11.10 -0.84 3.70
CA LEU A 105 -11.85 -1.07 2.47
C LEU A 105 -11.68 0.09 1.49
N LEU A 106 -11.87 1.33 1.94
CA LEU A 106 -11.71 2.53 1.11
C LEU A 106 -10.25 2.73 0.66
N PHE A 107 -9.28 2.48 1.54
CA PHE A 107 -7.87 2.53 1.18
C PHE A 107 -7.49 1.44 0.16
N SER A 108 -8.10 0.25 0.26
CA SER A 108 -7.90 -0.87 -0.67
C SER A 108 -8.58 -0.67 -2.03
N THR A 109 -9.08 0.51 -2.34
CA THR A 109 -9.51 0.88 -3.72
C THR A 109 -8.32 1.16 -4.64
N SER A 110 -7.11 1.22 -4.12
CA SER A 110 -5.88 1.45 -4.89
C SER A 110 -5.75 0.60 -6.18
N PRO A 111 -6.09 -0.70 -6.23
CA PRO A 111 -6.03 -1.48 -7.48
C PRO A 111 -6.96 -0.97 -8.59
N ILE A 112 -8.00 -0.21 -8.27
CA ILE A 112 -8.90 0.41 -9.25
C ILE A 112 -8.21 1.61 -9.91
N PHE A 113 -7.39 2.34 -9.15
CA PHE A 113 -6.65 3.51 -9.64
C PHE A 113 -5.37 3.14 -10.39
N ILE A 114 -4.76 1.96 -10.12
CA ILE A 114 -3.52 1.53 -10.77
C ILE A 114 -3.61 1.57 -12.30
N PRO A 115 -4.64 0.99 -12.98
CA PRO A 115 -4.75 1.05 -14.43
C PRO A 115 -4.94 2.47 -14.96
N LEU A 116 -5.66 3.32 -14.23
CA LEU A 116 -5.86 4.73 -14.61
C LEU A 116 -4.53 5.48 -14.60
N ILE A 117 -3.74 5.30 -13.54
CA ILE A 117 -2.42 5.92 -13.43
C ILE A 117 -1.46 5.36 -14.47
N ALA A 118 -1.49 4.04 -14.72
CA ALA A 118 -0.66 3.39 -15.72
C ALA A 118 -1.00 3.89 -17.14
N TYR A 119 -2.27 4.07 -17.47
CA TYR A 119 -2.71 4.67 -18.73
C TYR A 119 -2.17 6.10 -18.90
N MET A 120 -2.33 6.96 -17.89
CA MET A 120 -1.90 8.35 -17.93
C MET A 120 -0.38 8.52 -17.97
N TRP A 121 0.35 7.66 -17.26
CA TRP A 121 1.79 7.82 -17.07
C TRP A 121 2.65 6.97 -18.00
N ILE A 122 2.24 5.73 -18.28
CA ILE A 122 2.99 4.75 -19.07
C ILE A 122 2.32 4.59 -20.47
N ARG A 123 1.12 5.16 -20.66
CA ARG A 123 0.29 5.04 -21.86
C ARG A 123 -0.08 3.58 -22.19
N GLU A 124 -0.20 2.74 -21.18
CA GLU A 124 -0.73 1.39 -21.32
C GLU A 124 -2.24 1.44 -21.65
N GLU A 125 -2.67 0.71 -22.68
CA GLU A 125 -4.08 0.66 -23.05
C GLU A 125 -4.91 -0.06 -21.99
N VAL A 126 -6.03 0.56 -21.61
CA VAL A 126 -7.00 -0.05 -20.69
C VAL A 126 -7.93 -0.94 -21.49
N THR A 127 -7.88 -2.25 -21.27
CA THR A 127 -8.74 -3.23 -21.96
C THR A 127 -10.22 -2.96 -21.70
N TYR A 128 -11.09 -3.35 -22.65
CA TYR A 128 -12.54 -3.15 -22.54
C TYR A 128 -13.12 -3.69 -21.24
N SER A 129 -12.70 -4.88 -20.82
CA SER A 129 -13.20 -5.43 -19.55
C SER A 129 -12.65 -4.70 -18.30
N SER A 130 -11.45 -4.11 -18.38
CA SER A 130 -10.94 -3.27 -17.29
C SER A 130 -11.76 -1.98 -17.15
N ARG A 131 -12.25 -1.41 -18.24
CA ARG A 131 -13.16 -0.23 -18.20
C ARG A 131 -14.44 -0.54 -17.42
N TRP A 132 -15.09 -1.66 -17.72
CA TRP A 132 -16.30 -2.08 -16.98
C TRP A 132 -16.00 -2.42 -15.52
N ALA A 133 -14.89 -3.06 -15.25
CA ALA A 133 -14.46 -3.33 -13.89
C ALA A 133 -14.21 -2.04 -13.09
N ILE A 134 -13.57 -1.04 -13.69
CA ILE A 134 -13.38 0.28 -13.07
C ILE A 134 -14.73 0.93 -12.74
N ILE A 135 -15.70 0.91 -13.69
CA ILE A 135 -17.05 1.44 -13.46
C ILE A 135 -17.75 0.72 -12.29
N ALA A 136 -17.72 -0.62 -12.28
CA ALA A 136 -18.27 -1.42 -11.19
C ALA A 136 -17.60 -1.11 -9.84
N GLY A 137 -16.27 -0.91 -9.85
CA GLY A 137 -15.53 -0.50 -8.66
C GLY A 137 -15.95 0.87 -8.13
N PHE A 138 -16.17 1.84 -9.00
CA PHE A 138 -16.68 3.15 -8.59
C PHE A 138 -18.11 3.09 -8.05
N ILE A 139 -18.99 2.25 -8.62
CA ILE A 139 -20.31 1.99 -8.03
C ILE A 139 -20.16 1.39 -6.63
N GLY A 140 -19.25 0.44 -6.45
CA GLY A 140 -18.91 -0.13 -5.14
C GLY A 140 -18.46 0.93 -4.13
N ILE A 141 -17.61 1.88 -4.56
CA ILE A 141 -17.17 3.00 -3.71
C ILE A 141 -18.38 3.86 -3.28
N VAL A 142 -19.28 4.18 -4.18
CA VAL A 142 -20.49 4.97 -3.87
C VAL A 142 -21.37 4.25 -2.85
N LEU A 143 -21.54 2.93 -2.98
CA LEU A 143 -22.30 2.12 -2.01
C LEU A 143 -21.67 2.11 -0.61
N ILE A 144 -20.32 2.15 -0.52
CA ILE A 144 -19.60 2.23 0.74
C ILE A 144 -19.70 3.63 1.35
N LEU A 145 -19.55 4.68 0.52
CA LEU A 145 -19.60 6.07 0.96
C LEU A 145 -21.01 6.51 1.40
N LYS A 146 -22.06 5.93 0.81
CA LYS A 146 -23.47 6.22 1.11
C LYS A 146 -23.79 7.72 1.16
N PRO A 147 -23.48 8.51 0.12
CA PRO A 147 -23.79 9.92 0.12
C PRO A 147 -25.33 10.10 0.20
N GLY A 148 -25.79 10.96 1.12
CA GLY A 148 -27.23 11.24 1.30
C GLY A 148 -27.94 10.42 2.39
N TYR A 149 -27.35 9.37 2.94
CA TYR A 149 -27.93 8.60 4.06
C TYR A 149 -27.57 9.15 5.45
N GLY A 150 -26.99 10.35 5.56
CA GLY A 150 -26.54 10.91 6.84
C GLY A 150 -25.33 10.20 7.50
N ILE A 151 -24.83 9.17 6.86
CA ILE A 151 -23.70 8.33 7.34
C ILE A 151 -22.38 8.82 6.73
N PHE A 152 -22.43 9.67 5.71
CA PHE A 152 -21.26 10.20 5.04
C PHE A 152 -20.37 11.02 6.00
N ARG A 153 -19.09 10.65 6.06
CA ARG A 153 -18.07 11.34 6.84
C ARG A 153 -16.96 11.84 5.91
N PRO A 154 -16.48 13.09 6.05
CA PRO A 154 -15.35 13.58 5.25
C PRO A 154 -14.12 12.68 5.28
N ALA A 155 -13.89 11.98 6.40
CA ALA A 155 -12.81 11.01 6.54
C ALA A 155 -12.86 9.87 5.51
N MET A 156 -14.03 9.54 4.96
CA MET A 156 -14.18 8.55 3.88
C MET A 156 -13.52 9.02 2.58
N LEU A 157 -13.67 10.31 2.23
CA LEU A 157 -12.98 10.89 1.07
C LEU A 157 -11.47 10.95 1.28
N VAL A 158 -11.03 11.22 2.51
CA VAL A 158 -9.60 11.19 2.85
C VAL A 158 -9.05 9.77 2.70
N ALA A 159 -9.78 8.74 3.14
CA ALA A 159 -9.38 7.35 2.94
C ALA A 159 -9.26 6.98 1.45
N LEU A 160 -10.22 7.43 0.63
CA LEU A 160 -10.21 7.21 -0.82
C LEU A 160 -9.04 7.93 -1.50
N ALA A 161 -8.77 9.18 -1.13
CA ALA A 161 -7.59 9.91 -1.59
C ALA A 161 -6.29 9.18 -1.20
N GLY A 162 -6.24 8.61 0.01
CA GLY A 162 -5.16 7.73 0.45
C GLY A 162 -4.99 6.52 -0.47
N GLY A 163 -6.07 5.88 -0.89
CA GLY A 163 -6.07 4.78 -1.86
C GLY A 163 -5.49 5.19 -3.22
N PHE A 164 -5.84 6.36 -3.73
CA PHE A 164 -5.26 6.90 -4.96
C PHE A 164 -3.75 7.17 -4.83
N LEU A 165 -3.33 7.82 -3.74
CA LEU A 165 -1.91 8.07 -3.46
C LEU A 165 -1.12 6.76 -3.27
N ALA A 166 -1.73 5.75 -2.65
CA ALA A 166 -1.15 4.43 -2.54
C ALA A 166 -0.96 3.77 -3.92
N ALA A 167 -1.93 3.90 -4.83
CA ALA A 167 -1.80 3.41 -6.20
C ALA A 167 -0.62 4.07 -6.92
N LEU A 168 -0.46 5.38 -6.80
CA LEU A 168 0.67 6.12 -7.37
C LEU A 168 2.01 5.62 -6.79
N ALA A 169 2.05 5.38 -5.48
CA ALA A 169 3.21 4.81 -4.82
C ALA A 169 3.55 3.40 -5.34
N MET A 170 2.54 2.52 -5.54
CA MET A 170 2.74 1.16 -6.06
C MET A 170 3.24 1.15 -7.50
N VAL A 171 2.71 2.01 -8.37
CA VAL A 171 3.20 2.17 -9.75
C VAL A 171 4.66 2.66 -9.75
N SER A 172 5.02 3.56 -8.82
CA SER A 172 6.40 4.03 -8.65
C SER A 172 7.35 2.90 -8.21
N ILE A 173 6.93 2.04 -7.25
CA ILE A 173 7.70 0.85 -6.82
C ILE A 173 7.94 -0.06 -8.01
N ARG A 174 6.88 -0.40 -8.76
CA ARG A 174 6.98 -1.27 -9.94
C ARG A 174 8.00 -0.73 -10.94
N ARG A 175 7.96 0.58 -11.22
CA ARG A 175 8.90 1.20 -12.15
C ARG A 175 10.35 1.14 -11.66
N MET A 176 10.57 1.31 -10.35
CA MET A 176 11.91 1.24 -9.74
C MET A 176 12.43 -0.19 -9.58
N SER A 177 11.54 -1.19 -9.44
CA SER A 177 11.96 -2.57 -9.15
C SER A 177 12.81 -3.23 -10.26
N PHE A 178 12.83 -2.67 -11.47
CA PHE A 178 13.71 -3.11 -12.56
C PHE A 178 15.17 -2.68 -12.39
N SER A 179 15.43 -1.60 -11.64
CA SER A 179 16.77 -1.02 -11.46
C SER A 179 17.24 -1.01 -10.00
N GLU A 180 16.31 -1.10 -9.05
CA GLU A 180 16.58 -0.90 -7.63
C GLU A 180 16.17 -2.13 -6.79
N PRO A 181 17.04 -2.62 -5.89
CA PRO A 181 16.66 -3.69 -4.97
C PRO A 181 15.60 -3.21 -3.96
N ALA A 182 14.71 -4.13 -3.55
CA ALA A 182 13.57 -3.81 -2.66
C ALA A 182 14.01 -3.07 -1.38
N ILE A 183 15.11 -3.49 -0.76
CA ILE A 183 15.62 -2.88 0.49
C ILE A 183 16.00 -1.40 0.29
N ARG A 184 16.56 -1.03 -0.88
CA ARG A 184 16.92 0.35 -1.22
C ARG A 184 15.66 1.21 -1.39
N ILE A 185 14.62 0.68 -2.07
CA ILE A 185 13.34 1.37 -2.24
C ILE A 185 12.71 1.65 -0.87
N VAL A 186 12.71 0.67 0.03
CA VAL A 186 12.17 0.82 1.39
C VAL A 186 13.00 1.80 2.21
N PHE A 187 14.34 1.75 2.11
CA PHE A 187 15.24 2.67 2.82
C PHE A 187 14.97 4.14 2.42
N TYR A 188 14.96 4.45 1.12
CA TYR A 188 14.68 5.82 0.66
C TYR A 188 13.28 6.30 1.06
N PHE A 189 12.29 5.42 0.96
CA PHE A 189 10.96 5.74 1.45
C PHE A 189 10.97 6.10 2.93
N THR A 190 11.62 5.28 3.75
CA THR A 190 11.58 5.47 5.20
C THR A 190 12.35 6.72 5.62
N ILE A 191 13.52 6.98 5.03
CA ILE A 191 14.31 8.18 5.36
C ILE A 191 13.61 9.46 4.93
N PHE A 192 13.09 9.55 3.69
CA PHE A 192 12.37 10.73 3.23
C PHE A 192 11.08 10.94 4.01
N SER A 193 10.33 9.87 4.30
CA SER A 193 9.12 9.97 5.12
C SER A 193 9.43 10.43 6.54
N THR A 194 10.55 10.00 7.13
CA THR A 194 10.98 10.47 8.45
C THR A 194 11.31 11.95 8.44
N VAL A 195 12.11 12.40 7.45
CA VAL A 195 12.50 13.81 7.34
C VAL A 195 11.29 14.72 7.09
N ILE A 196 10.41 14.33 6.16
CA ILE A 196 9.23 15.13 5.83
C ILE A 196 8.24 15.15 7.00
N SER A 197 8.01 14.03 7.70
CA SER A 197 7.08 13.96 8.82
C SER A 197 7.59 14.65 10.09
N ALA A 198 8.89 14.98 10.17
CA ALA A 198 9.43 15.80 11.25
C ALA A 198 8.92 17.25 11.22
N GLY A 199 8.59 17.79 10.03
CA GLY A 199 8.03 19.14 9.90
C GLY A 199 6.75 19.32 10.71
N PRO A 200 5.65 18.57 10.42
CA PRO A 200 4.41 18.63 11.16
C PRO A 200 4.53 18.40 12.67
N LEU A 201 5.56 17.68 13.10
CA LEU A 201 5.79 17.42 14.52
C LEU A 201 6.04 18.70 15.33
N SER A 202 6.62 19.75 14.70
CA SER A 202 6.96 21.00 15.39
C SER A 202 5.75 21.74 16.00
N TRP A 203 4.55 21.58 15.44
CA TRP A 203 3.32 22.18 15.94
C TRP A 203 2.32 21.18 16.55
N SER A 204 2.52 19.86 16.35
CA SER A 204 1.59 18.82 16.82
C SER A 204 2.14 18.03 18.01
N TRP A 205 3.30 18.42 18.55
CA TRP A 205 3.94 17.69 19.63
C TRP A 205 3.07 17.59 20.88
N ARG A 206 2.85 16.36 21.33
CA ARG A 206 2.30 16.03 22.65
C ARG A 206 3.14 14.95 23.28
N SER A 207 3.62 15.13 24.50
CA SER A 207 4.44 14.10 25.14
C SER A 207 3.63 12.81 25.32
N PRO A 208 4.06 11.68 24.70
CA PRO A 208 3.35 10.42 24.86
C PRO A 208 3.40 9.95 26.32
N MET A 209 2.30 9.38 26.80
CA MET A 209 2.30 8.72 28.10
C MET A 209 3.28 7.53 28.11
N PRO A 210 3.91 7.20 29.25
CA PRO A 210 4.91 6.14 29.33
C PRO A 210 4.47 4.81 28.72
N GLY A 211 3.20 4.43 28.88
CA GLY A 211 2.63 3.19 28.32
C GLY A 211 2.42 3.19 26.80
N ILE A 212 2.54 4.33 26.12
CA ILE A 212 2.32 4.40 24.65
C ILE A 212 3.62 4.17 23.86
N TRP A 213 4.77 4.42 24.46
CA TRP A 213 6.06 4.31 23.78
C TRP A 213 6.32 2.92 23.17
N TRP A 214 6.00 1.86 23.90
CA TRP A 214 6.17 0.50 23.38
C TRP A 214 5.24 0.20 22.19
N LEU A 215 4.02 0.78 22.17
CA LEU A 215 3.10 0.67 21.02
C LEU A 215 3.68 1.37 19.78
N LEU A 216 4.27 2.56 19.95
CA LEU A 216 4.91 3.30 18.85
C LEU A 216 6.11 2.53 18.28
N ILE A 217 6.93 1.92 19.15
CA ILE A 217 8.06 1.07 18.73
C ILE A 217 7.53 -0.16 17.96
N LEU A 218 6.50 -0.80 18.47
CA LEU A 218 5.89 -1.97 17.84
C LEU A 218 5.26 -1.62 16.48
N ILE A 219 4.55 -0.48 16.38
CA ILE A 219 4.03 0.05 15.11
C ILE A 219 5.17 0.22 14.10
N GLY A 220 6.29 0.82 14.51
CA GLY A 220 7.44 1.04 13.62
C GLY A 220 8.09 -0.25 13.17
N LEU A 221 8.27 -1.22 14.07
CA LEU A 221 8.82 -2.54 13.75
C LEU A 221 7.93 -3.29 12.75
N LEU A 222 6.64 -3.43 13.08
CA LEU A 222 5.68 -4.11 12.21
C LEU A 222 5.56 -3.39 10.86
N ALA A 223 5.58 -2.06 10.85
CA ALA A 223 5.55 -1.31 9.60
C ALA A 223 6.81 -1.54 8.74
N ALA A 224 8.00 -1.66 9.33
CA ALA A 224 9.22 -2.01 8.60
C ALA A 224 9.10 -3.41 7.95
N VAL A 225 8.65 -4.40 8.71
CA VAL A 225 8.41 -5.76 8.23
C VAL A 225 7.35 -5.77 7.11
N GLY A 226 6.21 -5.11 7.33
CA GLY A 226 5.13 -5.02 6.35
C GLY A 226 5.57 -4.36 5.05
N GLN A 227 6.32 -3.25 5.11
CA GLN A 227 6.85 -2.57 3.92
C GLN A 227 7.86 -3.43 3.17
N PHE A 228 8.71 -4.15 3.87
CA PHE A 228 9.63 -5.07 3.23
C PHE A 228 8.89 -6.23 2.56
N PHE A 229 7.95 -6.86 3.24
CA PHE A 229 7.13 -7.95 2.70
C PHE A 229 6.38 -7.49 1.45
N LEU A 230 5.72 -6.33 1.50
CA LEU A 230 5.02 -5.76 0.36
C LEU A 230 5.96 -5.56 -0.83
N THR A 231 7.07 -4.83 -0.60
CA THR A 231 8.04 -4.51 -1.66
C THR A 231 8.66 -5.78 -2.24
N LYS A 232 9.01 -6.76 -1.38
CA LYS A 232 9.56 -8.04 -1.80
C LYS A 232 8.55 -8.85 -2.62
N GLY A 233 7.28 -8.93 -2.18
CA GLY A 233 6.22 -9.61 -2.91
C GLY A 233 6.04 -9.06 -4.32
N TYR A 234 5.94 -7.74 -4.47
CA TYR A 234 5.85 -7.08 -5.78
C TYR A 234 7.13 -7.17 -6.62
N SER A 235 8.29 -7.47 -6.04
CA SER A 235 9.52 -7.72 -6.78
C SER A 235 9.65 -9.17 -7.29
N MET A 236 8.92 -10.12 -6.68
CA MET A 236 9.02 -11.56 -6.99
C MET A 236 7.94 -12.05 -7.96
N ALA A 237 6.86 -11.28 -8.14
CA ALA A 237 5.75 -11.68 -9.00
C ALA A 237 5.13 -10.46 -9.71
N PRO A 238 4.50 -10.66 -10.88
CA PRO A 238 3.75 -9.62 -11.56
C PRO A 238 2.68 -9.01 -10.64
N ALA A 239 2.54 -7.69 -10.67
CA ALA A 239 1.56 -6.97 -9.86
C ALA A 239 0.12 -7.48 -10.10
N ALA A 240 -0.18 -7.93 -11.32
CA ALA A 240 -1.43 -8.57 -11.69
C ALA A 240 -1.74 -9.86 -10.92
N GLN A 241 -0.73 -10.61 -10.48
CA GLN A 241 -0.93 -11.85 -9.74
C GLN A 241 -1.03 -11.63 -8.24
N VAL A 242 -0.23 -10.69 -7.70
CA VAL A 242 -0.15 -10.46 -6.25
C VAL A 242 -1.01 -9.30 -5.77
N GLY A 243 -1.36 -8.36 -6.66
CA GLY A 243 -2.19 -7.20 -6.32
C GLY A 243 -3.51 -7.53 -5.63
N PRO A 244 -4.31 -8.49 -6.13
CA PRO A 244 -5.57 -8.88 -5.48
C PRO A 244 -5.39 -9.38 -4.04
N LEU A 245 -4.23 -9.89 -3.67
CA LEU A 245 -3.96 -10.39 -2.32
C LEU A 245 -3.86 -9.27 -1.27
N THR A 246 -3.69 -8.01 -1.71
CA THR A 246 -3.77 -6.85 -0.82
C THR A 246 -5.17 -6.65 -0.24
N TYR A 247 -6.22 -7.22 -0.84
CA TYR A 247 -7.56 -7.25 -0.23
C TYR A 247 -7.61 -8.10 1.05
N GLY A 248 -6.59 -8.95 1.30
CA GLY A 248 -6.37 -9.57 2.60
C GLY A 248 -6.36 -8.57 3.76
N ASN A 249 -5.89 -7.33 3.51
CA ASN A 249 -5.97 -6.24 4.51
C ASN A 249 -7.41 -6.04 5.02
N VAL A 250 -8.39 -6.03 4.11
CA VAL A 250 -9.82 -5.82 4.47
C VAL A 250 -10.32 -7.00 5.29
N VAL A 251 -9.99 -8.23 4.88
CA VAL A 251 -10.40 -9.45 5.59
C VAL A 251 -9.85 -9.45 7.01
N PHE A 252 -8.54 -9.25 7.17
CA PHE A 252 -7.90 -9.21 8.49
C PHE A 252 -8.42 -8.05 9.34
N ALA A 253 -8.58 -6.86 8.76
CA ALA A 253 -9.10 -5.70 9.47
C ALA A 253 -10.56 -5.89 9.91
N THR A 254 -11.39 -6.57 9.10
CA THR A 254 -12.78 -6.89 9.46
C THR A 254 -12.83 -7.86 10.64
N ILE A 255 -12.03 -8.93 10.61
CA ILE A 255 -11.95 -9.91 11.70
C ILE A 255 -11.47 -9.22 12.99
N ILE A 256 -10.41 -8.42 12.91
CA ILE A 256 -9.85 -7.71 14.04
C ILE A 256 -10.86 -6.67 14.58
N GLY A 257 -11.49 -5.90 13.70
CA GLY A 257 -12.49 -4.90 14.05
C GLY A 257 -13.71 -5.51 14.76
N TRP A 258 -14.15 -6.67 14.27
CA TRP A 258 -15.23 -7.42 14.92
C TRP A 258 -14.82 -7.94 16.32
N VAL A 259 -13.64 -8.55 16.44
CA VAL A 259 -13.17 -9.14 17.71
C VAL A 259 -12.90 -8.08 18.79
N PHE A 260 -12.24 -6.97 18.43
CA PHE A 260 -11.78 -5.98 19.42
C PHE A 260 -12.74 -4.82 19.65
N TRP A 261 -13.58 -4.48 18.67
CA TRP A 261 -14.50 -3.32 18.76
C TRP A 261 -15.97 -3.68 18.51
N GLY A 262 -16.29 -4.95 18.22
CA GLY A 262 -17.65 -5.36 17.84
C GLY A 262 -18.14 -4.71 16.54
N GLU A 263 -17.23 -4.29 15.65
CA GLU A 263 -17.56 -3.62 14.39
C GLU A 263 -18.27 -4.59 13.44
N THR A 264 -19.47 -4.24 12.99
CA THR A 264 -20.19 -4.99 11.95
C THR A 264 -20.39 -4.13 10.73
N MET A 265 -20.27 -4.73 9.55
CA MET A 265 -20.58 -4.06 8.29
C MET A 265 -22.08 -4.25 7.97
N ASP A 266 -22.72 -3.20 7.49
CA ASP A 266 -24.08 -3.29 6.96
C ASP A 266 -24.10 -3.88 5.55
N TYR A 267 -25.28 -4.25 5.07
CA TYR A 267 -25.48 -4.93 3.78
C TYR A 267 -24.92 -4.14 2.58
N LEU A 268 -25.16 -2.82 2.53
CA LEU A 268 -24.66 -1.98 1.42
C LEU A 268 -23.13 -1.94 1.37
N THR A 269 -22.48 -1.89 2.55
CA THR A 269 -21.02 -1.95 2.65
C THR A 269 -20.48 -3.31 2.17
N TRP A 270 -21.15 -4.43 2.48
CA TRP A 270 -20.77 -5.74 1.96
C TRP A 270 -20.88 -5.83 0.44
N VAL A 271 -21.99 -5.34 -0.15
CA VAL A 271 -22.17 -5.31 -1.62
C VAL A 271 -21.11 -4.42 -2.27
N GLY A 272 -20.87 -3.23 -1.71
CA GLY A 272 -19.83 -2.32 -2.20
C GLY A 272 -18.45 -2.94 -2.12
N ALA A 273 -18.12 -3.61 -1.00
CA ALA A 273 -16.85 -4.33 -0.81
C ALA A 273 -16.65 -5.42 -1.86
N PHE A 274 -17.68 -6.21 -2.12
CA PHE A 274 -17.66 -7.24 -3.16
C PHE A 274 -17.38 -6.64 -4.54
N LEU A 275 -18.07 -5.56 -4.93
CA LEU A 275 -17.85 -4.89 -6.21
C LEU A 275 -16.42 -4.32 -6.33
N VAL A 276 -15.89 -3.67 -5.29
CA VAL A 276 -14.53 -3.12 -5.27
C VAL A 276 -13.49 -4.25 -5.40
N CYS A 277 -13.64 -5.33 -4.64
CA CYS A 277 -12.73 -6.47 -4.70
C CYS A 277 -12.75 -7.14 -6.08
N MET A 278 -13.94 -7.39 -6.63
CA MET A 278 -14.10 -7.98 -7.96
C MET A 278 -13.53 -7.08 -9.06
N ALA A 279 -13.80 -5.79 -8.99
CA ALA A 279 -13.23 -4.81 -9.92
C ALA A 279 -11.69 -4.81 -9.87
N GLY A 280 -11.11 -4.77 -8.68
CA GLY A 280 -9.66 -4.83 -8.50
C GLY A 280 -9.05 -6.13 -9.03
N ILE A 281 -9.67 -7.29 -8.78
CA ILE A 281 -9.22 -8.59 -9.29
C ILE A 281 -9.26 -8.62 -10.83
N ILE A 282 -10.34 -8.16 -11.45
CA ILE A 282 -10.50 -8.16 -12.90
C ILE A 282 -9.49 -7.23 -13.56
N THR A 283 -9.33 -6.00 -13.04
CA THR A 283 -8.37 -5.03 -13.59
C THR A 283 -6.93 -5.54 -13.51
N THR A 284 -6.56 -6.19 -12.40
CA THR A 284 -5.19 -6.66 -12.17
C THR A 284 -4.85 -7.90 -13.00
N ARG A 285 -5.76 -8.86 -13.13
CA ARG A 285 -5.51 -10.11 -13.90
C ARG A 285 -5.27 -9.86 -15.38
N ARG A 286 -5.95 -8.90 -15.99
CA ARG A 286 -5.88 -8.67 -17.44
C ARG A 286 -4.71 -7.78 -17.88
N THR A 287 -4.25 -6.87 -17.03
CA THR A 287 -3.02 -6.13 -17.26
C THR A 287 -1.80 -7.06 -17.33
N GLY A 288 -1.80 -8.17 -16.59
CA GLY A 288 -0.75 -9.18 -16.63
C GLY A 288 -0.74 -10.06 -17.89
N ALA A 289 -1.90 -10.29 -18.51
CA ALA A 289 -2.00 -11.13 -19.72
C ALA A 289 -1.36 -10.47 -20.94
N HIS A 290 -1.47 -9.15 -21.11
CA HIS A 290 -0.83 -8.42 -22.22
C HIS A 290 0.70 -8.41 -22.15
N VAL A 291 1.26 -8.30 -20.95
CA VAL A 291 2.73 -8.32 -20.77
C VAL A 291 3.32 -9.69 -21.14
N LEU A 292 2.56 -10.79 -20.96
CA LEU A 292 3.01 -12.14 -21.29
C LEU A 292 2.91 -12.43 -22.81
N VAL A 293 1.93 -11.85 -23.51
CA VAL A 293 1.77 -12.00 -24.97
C VAL A 293 2.88 -11.29 -25.71
N ASP A 294 3.23 -10.05 -25.33
CA ASP A 294 4.35 -9.31 -25.95
C ASP A 294 5.70 -9.99 -25.72
N ALA A 295 5.90 -10.62 -24.56
CA ALA A 295 7.12 -11.38 -24.28
C ALA A 295 7.23 -12.68 -25.08
N SER A 296 6.11 -13.24 -25.55
CA SER A 296 6.09 -14.46 -26.38
C SER A 296 6.20 -14.18 -27.87
N VAL A 297 5.74 -13.03 -28.34
CA VAL A 297 5.79 -12.62 -29.77
C VAL A 297 7.18 -12.10 -30.17
N GLY A 298 7.99 -11.62 -29.21
CA GLY A 298 9.37 -11.18 -29.48
C GLY A 298 10.40 -12.29 -29.72
N LYS A 299 9.99 -13.58 -29.76
CA LYS A 299 10.85 -14.73 -30.11
C LYS A 299 10.47 -15.33 -31.47
N THR A 300 10.60 -14.57 -32.53
CA THR A 300 10.74 -15.18 -33.88
C THR A 300 12.20 -15.58 -34.06
N PRO A 301 12.52 -16.81 -34.38
CA PRO A 301 13.88 -17.20 -34.73
C PRO A 301 14.19 -16.61 -36.09
N GLU A 302 15.22 -15.78 -36.16
CA GLU A 302 15.88 -15.46 -37.41
C GLU A 302 16.41 -16.76 -38.04
N ARG A 303 15.95 -17.03 -39.25
CA ARG A 303 16.55 -18.03 -40.15
C ARG A 303 17.61 -17.37 -41.03
#